data_5ea4d8721be0e651b7962392b8a3f910
#
_entry.id   5ea4d8721be0e651b7962392b8a3f910
#
_cell.length_a   1.000
_cell.length_b   1.000
_cell.length_c   1.000
_cell.angle_alpha   90.00
_cell.angle_beta   90.00
_cell.angle_gamma   90.00
#
_symmetry.space_group_name_H-M   'P 1'
#
loop_
_entity.id
_entity.type
_entity.pdbx_description
1 polymer ?
#
loop_
_entity_poly.entity_id
_entity_poly.type
_entity_poly.pdbx_seq_one_letter_code
_entity_poly.pdbx_strand_id
1 'polypeptide(L)'
;EGAEFTWKFYAGHYTADNLPSEPTKTWVTKTIAEKDSDGTIHYVSRLSDEYKVSGDSFYTQDGKNVLPLGTLTVEETKAPNGYLLDGAYMQANGSEEQIKGMYLTQITEDGDIAVLSGSNQYHVSDKVIRGGVKIQKRDLETSDTKGQGSATLKDAEFEIISLNDNAVLVEGKLYSKNEVVKTILTDIEGVASTSADLLPYGKYRIEESKAPEGYLTDGAEPIEFEITEDGKIVDLTGTDTSIYNQVKRGDLEGVKIGAGTHQRLAGVPFRITSKTTGESHIIVTDDNGQFSTSSDWASHKHNTNAGKTSEDGIWFGTSEPDDSKGALIYDTYIIEELRCEGNKGFELIPPFEIVVSRNNVTVDLGTLTDEYEKEISIHTTATGKDGEKSIVAGK
;
A
#
# COMPACT_ATOMS: atom_id res chain seq x y z
N GLU A 1 9.28 25.67 -18.66
CA GLU A 1 10.00 26.88 -18.28
C GLU A 1 11.37 26.52 -17.70
N GLY A 2 12.42 27.35 -18.00
CA GLY A 2 13.77 27.17 -17.44
C GLY A 2 14.65 26.14 -18.15
N ALA A 3 14.27 25.63 -19.31
CA ALA A 3 15.20 24.94 -20.21
C ALA A 3 16.29 25.88 -20.67
N GLU A 4 17.55 25.44 -20.72
CA GLU A 4 18.65 26.32 -21.16
C GLU A 4 19.20 25.83 -22.50
N PHE A 5 19.43 26.78 -23.37
CA PHE A 5 19.95 26.59 -24.72
C PHE A 5 21.31 27.29 -24.84
N THR A 6 22.33 26.57 -25.34
CA THR A 6 23.63 27.08 -25.65
C THR A 6 23.68 27.40 -27.14
N TRP A 7 23.95 28.68 -27.45
CA TRP A 7 24.09 29.21 -28.78
C TRP A 7 25.57 29.49 -29.04
N LYS A 8 26.09 29.03 -30.18
CA LYS A 8 27.48 29.27 -30.59
C LYS A 8 27.50 29.93 -31.96
N PHE A 9 28.18 31.04 -32.07
CA PHE A 9 28.38 31.74 -33.33
C PHE A 9 29.81 31.54 -33.81
N TYR A 10 29.96 31.28 -35.09
CA TYR A 10 31.22 31.12 -35.78
C TYR A 10 31.28 32.12 -36.94
N ALA A 11 32.35 32.94 -36.98
CA ALA A 11 32.61 33.90 -38.06
C ALA A 11 33.08 33.08 -39.32
N GLY A 12 32.17 32.85 -40.24
CA GLY A 12 32.37 32.03 -41.43
C GLY A 12 31.25 31.03 -41.64
N HIS A 13 31.17 30.46 -42.82
CA HIS A 13 30.16 29.48 -43.21
C HIS A 13 30.69 28.06 -43.07
N TYR A 14 30.11 27.32 -42.14
CA TYR A 14 30.52 25.98 -41.81
C TYR A 14 29.33 25.01 -41.85
N THR A 15 29.64 23.74 -42.03
CA THR A 15 28.71 22.62 -41.85
C THR A 15 29.02 21.92 -40.52
N ALA A 16 28.19 20.99 -40.11
CA ALA A 16 28.39 20.24 -38.86
C ALA A 16 29.74 19.50 -38.82
N ASP A 17 30.21 19.03 -40.00
CA ASP A 17 31.44 18.21 -40.13
C ASP A 17 32.73 19.03 -40.06
N ASN A 18 32.67 20.36 -40.27
CA ASN A 18 33.84 21.21 -40.35
C ASN A 18 33.77 22.47 -39.43
N LEU A 19 32.93 22.42 -38.42
CA LEU A 19 32.87 23.49 -37.39
C LEU A 19 34.24 23.64 -36.71
N PRO A 20 34.73 24.88 -36.51
CA PRO A 20 35.87 25.10 -35.63
C PRO A 20 35.64 24.59 -34.22
N SER A 21 36.70 24.14 -33.56
CA SER A 21 36.63 23.70 -32.15
C SER A 21 36.19 24.80 -31.21
N GLU A 22 36.56 26.06 -31.52
CA GLU A 22 36.22 27.23 -30.70
C GLU A 22 35.25 28.16 -31.44
N PRO A 23 34.09 28.46 -30.84
CA PRO A 23 33.19 29.46 -31.41
C PRO A 23 33.74 30.87 -31.24
N THR A 24 33.31 31.80 -32.08
CA THR A 24 33.64 33.21 -31.95
C THR A 24 32.95 33.86 -30.77
N LYS A 25 31.69 33.45 -30.51
CA LYS A 25 30.91 33.87 -29.33
C LYS A 25 30.01 32.73 -28.89
N THR A 26 29.72 32.74 -27.59
CA THR A 26 28.79 31.80 -26.96
C THR A 26 27.82 32.49 -26.05
N TRP A 27 26.56 32.12 -26.10
CA TRP A 27 25.50 32.57 -25.20
C TRP A 27 24.72 31.40 -24.65
N VAL A 28 24.23 31.53 -23.43
CA VAL A 28 23.24 30.63 -22.83
C VAL A 28 21.98 31.43 -22.56
N THR A 29 20.87 30.95 -23.09
CA THR A 29 19.55 31.55 -22.87
C THR A 29 18.63 30.50 -22.21
N LYS A 30 17.55 30.97 -21.59
CA LYS A 30 16.54 30.08 -20.97
C LYS A 30 15.18 30.31 -21.62
N THR A 31 14.30 29.30 -21.48
CA THR A 31 12.89 29.44 -21.86
C THR A 31 12.13 30.25 -20.81
N ILE A 32 11.29 31.14 -21.29
CA ILE A 32 10.35 31.97 -20.50
C ILE A 32 8.95 31.71 -21.03
N ALA A 33 7.96 31.75 -20.15
CA ALA A 33 6.56 31.63 -20.53
C ALA A 33 6.07 32.90 -21.21
N GLU A 34 5.56 32.75 -22.43
CA GLU A 34 4.87 33.80 -23.18
C GLU A 34 3.41 33.40 -23.38
N LYS A 35 2.52 34.35 -23.27
CA LYS A 35 1.07 34.10 -23.39
C LYS A 35 0.54 34.77 -24.65
N ASP A 36 -0.07 33.97 -25.51
CA ASP A 36 -0.75 34.44 -26.70
C ASP A 36 -2.04 35.19 -26.39
N SER A 37 -2.57 35.86 -27.41
CA SER A 37 -3.82 36.65 -27.31
C SER A 37 -5.05 35.79 -26.93
N ASP A 38 -5.02 34.51 -27.23
CA ASP A 38 -6.07 33.53 -26.85
C ASP A 38 -5.87 32.92 -25.45
N GLY A 39 -4.75 33.26 -24.80
CA GLY A 39 -4.40 32.78 -23.47
C GLY A 39 -3.51 31.53 -23.44
N THR A 40 -3.14 30.98 -24.58
CA THR A 40 -2.22 29.85 -24.68
C THR A 40 -0.82 30.23 -24.22
N ILE A 41 -0.19 29.41 -23.40
CA ILE A 41 1.16 29.62 -22.89
C ILE A 41 2.14 28.83 -23.75
N HIS A 42 3.16 29.51 -24.25
CA HIS A 42 4.32 28.94 -24.93
C HIS A 42 5.58 29.21 -24.13
N TYR A 43 6.50 28.28 -24.14
CA TYR A 43 7.82 28.45 -23.51
C TYR A 43 8.84 28.68 -24.62
N VAL A 44 9.35 29.89 -24.70
CA VAL A 44 10.24 30.33 -25.79
C VAL A 44 11.58 30.78 -25.26
N SER A 45 12.61 30.68 -26.10
CA SER A 45 13.95 31.19 -25.85
C SER A 45 14.43 31.96 -27.07
N ARG A 46 15.09 33.12 -26.88
CA ARG A 46 15.60 33.97 -27.93
C ARG A 46 16.99 34.54 -27.57
N LEU A 47 17.76 34.90 -28.60
CA LEU A 47 19.03 35.62 -28.41
C LEU A 47 18.77 37.08 -28.08
N SER A 48 18.34 37.36 -26.88
CA SER A 48 18.16 38.71 -26.34
C SER A 48 18.46 38.80 -24.86
N ASP A 49 18.63 39.99 -24.31
CA ASP A 49 19.03 40.22 -22.92
C ASP A 49 18.02 39.65 -21.93
N GLU A 50 16.74 39.63 -22.28
CA GLU A 50 15.65 39.11 -21.45
C GLU A 50 15.80 37.60 -21.16
N TYR A 51 16.24 36.82 -22.16
CA TYR A 51 16.38 35.37 -22.08
C TYR A 51 17.78 34.93 -21.65
N LYS A 52 18.77 35.84 -21.70
CA LYS A 52 20.16 35.53 -21.46
C LYS A 52 20.43 35.15 -20.02
N VAL A 53 21.07 34.01 -19.83
CA VAL A 53 21.56 33.51 -18.54
C VAL A 53 23.03 33.84 -18.35
N SER A 54 23.84 33.64 -19.41
CA SER A 54 25.29 33.87 -19.37
C SER A 54 25.90 33.99 -20.75
N GLY A 55 27.20 34.19 -20.84
CA GLY A 55 27.97 34.23 -22.07
C GLY A 55 28.38 35.64 -22.53
N ASP A 56 28.83 35.74 -23.78
CA ASP A 56 29.40 36.94 -24.36
C ASP A 56 28.38 38.09 -24.52
N SER A 57 28.88 39.30 -24.75
CA SER A 57 28.03 40.40 -25.18
C SER A 57 27.45 40.13 -26.57
N PHE A 58 26.21 40.55 -26.83
CA PHE A 58 25.65 40.49 -28.18
C PHE A 58 26.37 41.44 -29.13
N TYR A 59 26.34 41.13 -30.43
CA TYR A 59 26.64 42.13 -31.45
C TYR A 59 25.49 43.11 -31.52
N THR A 60 25.78 44.37 -31.67
CA THR A 60 24.76 45.44 -31.74
C THR A 60 24.96 46.32 -32.95
N GLN A 61 23.86 46.68 -33.60
CA GLN A 61 23.80 47.67 -34.65
C GLN A 61 22.60 48.58 -34.37
N ASP A 62 22.84 49.90 -34.33
CA ASP A 62 21.81 50.91 -34.00
C ASP A 62 21.01 50.60 -32.70
N GLY A 63 21.72 50.03 -31.70
CA GLY A 63 21.15 49.68 -30.39
C GLY A 63 20.30 48.40 -30.39
N LYS A 64 20.27 47.67 -31.47
CA LYS A 64 19.59 46.36 -31.58
C LYS A 64 20.59 45.23 -31.62
N ASN A 65 20.25 44.11 -30.99
CA ASN A 65 21.03 42.89 -31.08
C ASN A 65 20.95 42.34 -32.52
N VAL A 66 22.10 42.03 -33.09
CA VAL A 66 22.23 41.49 -34.46
C VAL A 66 23.22 40.32 -34.46
N LEU A 67 23.15 39.47 -35.47
CA LEU A 67 24.16 38.47 -35.77
C LEU A 67 24.85 38.82 -37.08
N PRO A 68 26.19 38.84 -37.14
CA PRO A 68 26.92 39.00 -38.39
C PRO A 68 26.69 37.80 -39.31
N LEU A 69 27.12 37.90 -40.57
CA LEU A 69 27.19 36.75 -41.49
C LEU A 69 28.09 35.67 -40.88
N GLY A 70 27.61 34.43 -40.92
CA GLY A 70 28.34 33.33 -40.30
C GLY A 70 27.47 32.10 -40.06
N THR A 71 27.90 31.28 -39.14
CA THR A 71 27.20 30.04 -38.74
C THR A 71 26.77 30.15 -37.31
N LEU A 72 25.52 29.80 -37.05
CA LEU A 72 24.93 29.74 -35.71
C LEU A 72 24.54 28.29 -35.41
N THR A 73 24.91 27.80 -34.23
CA THR A 73 24.41 26.54 -33.70
C THR A 73 23.63 26.78 -32.41
N VAL A 74 22.65 25.93 -32.16
CA VAL A 74 21.90 25.92 -30.90
C VAL A 74 21.65 24.49 -30.48
N GLU A 75 21.82 24.22 -29.20
CA GLU A 75 21.52 22.96 -28.56
C GLU A 75 20.91 23.18 -27.18
N GLU A 76 20.01 22.33 -26.76
CA GLU A 76 19.53 22.31 -25.39
C GLU A 76 20.62 21.72 -24.49
N THR A 77 21.03 22.45 -23.47
CA THR A 77 22.12 22.04 -22.55
C THR A 77 21.63 21.79 -21.14
N LYS A 78 20.37 22.12 -20.87
CA LYS A 78 19.72 21.82 -19.60
C LYS A 78 18.21 21.70 -19.81
N ALA A 79 17.66 20.54 -19.52
CA ALA A 79 16.22 20.32 -19.56
C ALA A 79 15.50 21.10 -18.43
N PRO A 80 14.22 21.43 -18.61
CA PRO A 80 13.42 21.99 -17.53
C PRO A 80 13.18 20.96 -16.43
N ASN A 81 12.77 21.42 -15.26
CA ASN A 81 12.48 20.51 -14.15
C ASN A 81 11.44 19.46 -14.52
N GLY A 82 11.73 18.21 -14.21
CA GLY A 82 10.84 17.09 -14.48
C GLY A 82 11.04 16.43 -15.85
N TYR A 83 12.04 16.90 -16.61
CA TYR A 83 12.36 16.36 -17.94
C TYR A 83 13.80 15.89 -18.03
N LEU A 84 14.07 15.04 -19.00
CA LEU A 84 15.40 14.47 -19.30
C LEU A 84 15.97 15.16 -20.53
N LEU A 85 17.21 15.65 -20.42
CA LEU A 85 17.97 16.17 -21.54
C LEU A 85 18.32 15.05 -22.56
N ASP A 86 18.49 13.82 -22.08
CA ASP A 86 18.70 12.65 -22.96
C ASP A 86 17.41 12.31 -23.69
N GLY A 87 17.32 12.68 -24.92
CA GLY A 87 16.14 12.51 -25.78
C GLY A 87 15.48 13.82 -26.18
N ALA A 88 16.11 14.98 -25.90
CA ALA A 88 15.69 16.24 -26.48
C ALA A 88 15.82 16.20 -28.00
N TYR A 89 14.71 16.47 -28.70
CA TYR A 89 14.66 16.48 -30.16
C TYR A 89 14.14 17.82 -30.63
N MET A 90 14.84 18.41 -31.63
CA MET A 90 14.33 19.54 -32.38
C MET A 90 13.52 19.06 -33.58
N GLN A 91 12.36 19.61 -33.78
CA GLN A 91 11.47 19.27 -34.88
C GLN A 91 10.92 20.53 -35.52
N ALA A 92 11.05 20.65 -36.85
CA ALA A 92 10.42 21.75 -37.59
C ALA A 92 8.90 21.60 -37.55
N ASN A 93 8.18 22.70 -37.43
CA ASN A 93 6.72 22.68 -37.43
C ASN A 93 6.18 22.09 -38.73
N GLY A 94 5.36 21.03 -38.59
CA GLY A 94 4.80 20.28 -39.73
C GLY A 94 5.76 19.27 -40.39
N SER A 95 6.95 19.04 -39.82
CA SER A 95 7.89 17.99 -40.25
C SER A 95 7.85 16.80 -39.32
N GLU A 96 8.00 15.59 -39.86
CA GLU A 96 8.20 14.35 -39.07
C GLU A 96 9.69 14.13 -38.72
N GLU A 97 10.59 14.88 -39.35
CA GLU A 97 12.03 14.76 -39.10
C GLU A 97 12.40 15.38 -37.74
N GLN A 98 13.04 14.58 -36.90
CA GLN A 98 13.57 14.97 -35.61
C GLN A 98 15.09 15.09 -35.66
N ILE A 99 15.61 16.24 -35.24
CA ILE A 99 17.05 16.48 -35.16
C ILE A 99 17.47 16.30 -33.71
N LYS A 100 18.28 15.29 -33.43
CA LYS A 100 18.84 15.05 -32.09
C LYS A 100 20.11 15.88 -31.92
N GLY A 101 20.18 16.63 -30.80
CA GLY A 101 21.36 17.37 -30.39
C GLY A 101 21.37 18.81 -30.94
N MET A 102 22.35 19.12 -31.77
CA MET A 102 22.62 20.47 -32.19
C MET A 102 21.92 20.82 -33.50
N TYR A 103 21.22 21.95 -33.54
CA TYR A 103 20.73 22.59 -34.78
C TYR A 103 21.76 23.57 -35.29
N LEU A 104 21.96 23.61 -36.62
CA LEU A 104 22.90 24.52 -37.29
C LEU A 104 22.17 25.29 -38.39
N THR A 105 22.41 26.61 -38.46
CA THR A 105 21.96 27.47 -39.55
C THR A 105 23.07 28.42 -39.98
N GLN A 106 23.04 28.85 -41.25
CA GLN A 106 23.94 29.83 -41.78
C GLN A 106 23.21 31.14 -42.04
N ILE A 107 23.82 32.23 -41.63
CA ILE A 107 23.36 33.60 -41.89
C ILE A 107 24.15 34.08 -43.09
N THR A 108 23.51 34.15 -44.26
CA THR A 108 24.17 34.37 -45.56
C THR A 108 23.88 35.74 -46.18
N GLU A 109 22.83 36.42 -45.73
CA GLU A 109 22.37 37.67 -46.31
C GLU A 109 22.07 38.74 -45.21
N ASP A 110 22.19 39.98 -45.56
CA ASP A 110 21.80 41.12 -44.67
C ASP A 110 20.28 41.13 -44.52
N GLY A 111 19.82 41.23 -43.29
CA GLY A 111 18.39 41.18 -42.97
C GLY A 111 17.79 39.78 -42.88
N ASP A 112 18.62 38.74 -43.00
CA ASP A 112 18.22 37.34 -42.79
C ASP A 112 17.80 37.15 -41.34
N ILE A 113 16.67 36.49 -41.11
CA ILE A 113 16.24 36.11 -39.77
C ILE A 113 16.62 34.63 -39.64
N ALA A 114 17.58 34.34 -38.75
CA ALA A 114 17.95 32.98 -38.42
C ALA A 114 16.69 32.18 -37.99
N VAL A 115 16.37 31.15 -38.75
CA VAL A 115 15.05 30.58 -38.92
C VAL A 115 14.71 29.62 -37.80
N LEU A 116 14.62 30.15 -36.58
CA LEU A 116 13.97 29.48 -35.48
C LEU A 116 12.59 30.08 -35.17
N SER A 117 12.16 31.07 -35.96
CA SER A 117 10.87 31.77 -35.85
C SER A 117 10.24 31.99 -37.23
N GLY A 118 8.92 32.00 -37.32
CA GLY A 118 8.17 32.14 -38.56
C GLY A 118 7.54 30.85 -39.01
N SER A 119 7.35 30.68 -40.35
CA SER A 119 6.74 29.44 -40.91
C SER A 119 7.54 28.17 -40.67
N ASN A 120 8.79 28.28 -40.22
CA ASN A 120 9.70 27.20 -39.90
C ASN A 120 10.08 27.20 -38.40
N GLN A 121 9.10 27.32 -37.53
CA GLN A 121 9.34 27.21 -36.09
C GLN A 121 9.85 25.82 -35.73
N TYR A 122 10.86 25.74 -34.88
CA TYR A 122 11.34 24.50 -34.29
C TYR A 122 10.78 24.35 -32.89
N HIS A 123 10.30 23.11 -32.61
CA HIS A 123 9.93 22.72 -31.27
C HIS A 123 11.03 21.82 -30.70
N VAL A 124 11.28 21.95 -29.41
CA VAL A 124 12.13 21.03 -28.68
C VAL A 124 11.23 20.24 -27.75
N SER A 125 11.30 18.92 -27.85
CA SER A 125 10.52 18.00 -27.02
C SER A 125 11.45 17.22 -26.13
N ASP A 126 11.14 17.23 -24.83
CA ASP A 126 11.87 16.48 -23.82
C ASP A 126 11.07 15.28 -23.34
N LYS A 127 11.79 14.27 -22.89
CA LYS A 127 11.20 13.12 -22.23
C LYS A 127 10.90 13.45 -20.78
N VAL A 128 9.66 13.23 -20.33
CA VAL A 128 9.27 13.39 -18.92
C VAL A 128 9.97 12.35 -18.07
N ILE A 129 10.54 12.77 -16.93
CA ILE A 129 10.99 11.87 -15.86
C ILE A 129 9.81 11.04 -15.40
N ARG A 130 10.00 9.72 -15.26
CA ARG A 130 9.00 8.81 -14.72
C ARG A 130 9.60 7.90 -13.67
N GLY A 131 8.78 7.56 -12.68
CA GLY A 131 9.15 6.67 -11.61
C GLY A 131 7.99 5.79 -11.17
N GLY A 132 8.21 5.07 -10.09
CA GLY A 132 7.21 4.23 -9.46
C GLY A 132 7.21 4.39 -7.94
N VAL A 133 6.31 3.67 -7.28
CA VAL A 133 6.22 3.59 -5.82
C VAL A 133 6.04 2.15 -5.37
N LYS A 134 6.60 1.82 -4.21
CA LYS A 134 6.45 0.53 -3.54
C LYS A 134 6.09 0.77 -2.09
N ILE A 135 5.03 0.10 -1.60
CA ILE A 135 4.53 0.20 -0.24
C ILE A 135 4.53 -1.15 0.46
N GLN A 136 4.51 -1.12 1.80
CA GLN A 136 4.36 -2.28 2.67
C GLN A 136 3.17 -2.08 3.60
N LYS A 137 2.32 -3.09 3.66
CA LYS A 137 1.27 -3.23 4.65
C LYS A 137 1.79 -3.95 5.89
N ARG A 138 1.41 -3.49 7.09
CA ARG A 138 1.80 -4.11 8.36
C ARG A 138 0.60 -4.24 9.30
N ASP A 139 0.68 -5.23 10.17
CA ASP A 139 -0.22 -5.35 11.31
C ASP A 139 0.12 -4.29 12.37
N LEU A 140 -0.90 -3.58 12.88
CA LEU A 140 -0.69 -2.50 13.84
C LEU A 140 -0.25 -2.99 15.22
N GLU A 141 -0.72 -4.17 15.66
CA GLU A 141 -0.41 -4.69 16.99
C GLU A 141 0.99 -5.28 17.09
N THR A 142 1.42 -5.97 16.02
CA THR A 142 2.71 -6.68 16.02
C THR A 142 3.80 -5.94 15.26
N SER A 143 3.45 -4.97 14.43
CA SER A 143 4.33 -4.32 13.45
C SER A 143 4.92 -5.29 12.41
N ASP A 144 4.39 -6.51 12.31
CA ASP A 144 4.86 -7.53 11.39
C ASP A 144 4.26 -7.33 9.98
N THR A 145 4.91 -7.92 9.00
CA THR A 145 4.45 -8.03 7.60
C THR A 145 3.61 -9.29 7.36
N LYS A 146 3.16 -9.93 8.43
CA LYS A 146 2.26 -11.10 8.41
C LYS A 146 0.97 -10.76 9.13
N GLY A 147 -0.14 -11.32 8.62
CA GLY A 147 -1.44 -11.23 9.28
C GLY A 147 -1.51 -12.09 10.54
N GLN A 148 -2.40 -11.73 11.46
CA GLN A 148 -2.69 -12.49 12.66
C GLN A 148 -3.89 -13.44 12.46
N GLY A 149 -3.86 -14.63 13.05
CA GLY A 149 -4.93 -15.61 12.88
C GLY A 149 -5.13 -15.97 11.41
N SER A 150 -6.37 -15.93 10.94
CA SER A 150 -6.71 -16.13 9.53
C SER A 150 -6.77 -14.82 8.72
N ALA A 151 -6.49 -13.67 9.35
CA ALA A 151 -6.41 -12.38 8.66
C ALA A 151 -5.19 -12.34 7.72
N THR A 152 -5.32 -11.65 6.60
CA THR A 152 -4.27 -11.54 5.58
C THR A 152 -3.96 -10.09 5.28
N LEU A 153 -2.73 -9.80 4.86
CA LEU A 153 -2.34 -8.48 4.34
C LEU A 153 -2.48 -8.38 2.80
N LYS A 154 -2.93 -9.46 2.17
CA LYS A 154 -3.17 -9.54 0.74
C LYS A 154 -4.46 -8.83 0.34
N ASP A 155 -4.48 -8.32 -0.90
CA ASP A 155 -5.65 -7.68 -1.52
C ASP A 155 -6.16 -6.41 -0.79
N ALA A 156 -5.29 -5.74 -0.01
CA ALA A 156 -5.52 -4.37 0.38
C ALA A 156 -5.45 -3.48 -0.86
N GLU A 157 -6.42 -2.59 -1.03
CA GLU A 157 -6.52 -1.72 -2.19
C GLU A 157 -6.01 -0.32 -1.86
N PHE A 158 -5.13 0.21 -2.71
CA PHE A 158 -4.54 1.53 -2.56
C PHE A 158 -4.76 2.36 -3.80
N GLU A 159 -5.16 3.60 -3.59
CA GLU A 159 -5.31 4.61 -4.63
C GLU A 159 -4.12 5.56 -4.61
N ILE A 160 -3.52 5.76 -5.79
CA ILE A 160 -2.49 6.78 -6.02
C ILE A 160 -3.18 7.99 -6.63
N ILE A 161 -3.07 9.14 -5.97
CA ILE A 161 -3.78 10.37 -6.28
C ILE A 161 -2.76 11.43 -6.69
N SER A 162 -3.01 12.13 -7.80
CA SER A 162 -2.17 13.25 -8.25
C SER A 162 -2.37 14.48 -7.36
N LEU A 163 -1.27 15.04 -6.86
CA LEU A 163 -1.26 16.34 -6.16
C LEU A 163 -0.70 17.47 -7.04
N ASN A 164 -0.45 17.19 -8.33
CA ASN A 164 0.13 18.13 -9.26
C ASN A 164 -0.89 19.18 -9.72
N ASP A 165 -0.49 20.43 -9.82
CA ASP A 165 -1.35 21.52 -10.31
C ASP A 165 -1.65 21.38 -11.81
N ASN A 166 -0.71 20.83 -12.58
CA ASN A 166 -0.91 20.47 -13.99
C ASN A 166 -1.37 19.01 -14.12
N ALA A 167 -2.18 18.75 -15.15
CA ALA A 167 -2.60 17.39 -15.46
C ALA A 167 -1.37 16.51 -15.79
N VAL A 168 -1.41 15.27 -15.34
CA VAL A 168 -0.38 14.26 -15.58
C VAL A 168 -0.88 13.18 -16.54
N LEU A 169 -0.01 12.75 -17.45
CA LEU A 169 -0.33 11.69 -18.41
C LEU A 169 0.13 10.33 -17.85
N VAL A 170 -0.81 9.46 -17.50
CA VAL A 170 -0.55 8.11 -17.02
C VAL A 170 -1.28 7.12 -17.91
N GLU A 171 -0.56 6.13 -18.46
CA GLU A 171 -1.12 5.09 -19.35
C GLU A 171 -2.02 5.66 -20.47
N GLY A 172 -1.61 6.79 -21.06
CA GLY A 172 -2.34 7.42 -22.18
C GLY A 172 -3.56 8.26 -21.80
N LYS A 173 -3.85 8.42 -20.50
CA LYS A 173 -4.94 9.26 -20.00
C LYS A 173 -4.40 10.41 -19.16
N LEU A 174 -5.01 11.59 -19.32
CA LEU A 174 -4.72 12.77 -18.50
C LEU A 174 -5.54 12.74 -17.22
N TYR A 175 -4.88 13.06 -16.12
CA TYR A 175 -5.47 13.15 -14.78
C TYR A 175 -5.17 14.51 -14.16
N SER A 176 -6.21 15.16 -13.67
CA SER A 176 -6.11 16.43 -12.96
C SER A 176 -5.72 16.23 -11.50
N LYS A 177 -5.46 17.35 -10.81
CA LYS A 177 -5.21 17.33 -9.36
C LYS A 177 -6.35 16.69 -8.60
N ASN A 178 -6.02 15.86 -7.62
CA ASN A 178 -6.92 15.05 -6.78
C ASN A 178 -7.66 13.92 -7.51
N GLU A 179 -7.30 13.61 -8.74
CA GLU A 179 -7.81 12.40 -9.39
C GLU A 179 -6.94 11.17 -9.08
N VAL A 180 -7.59 10.02 -8.99
CA VAL A 180 -6.92 8.72 -8.83
C VAL A 180 -6.28 8.33 -10.15
N VAL A 181 -4.96 8.27 -10.18
CA VAL A 181 -4.17 7.95 -11.38
C VAL A 181 -3.93 6.45 -11.54
N LYS A 182 -3.94 5.72 -10.43
CA LYS A 182 -3.76 4.26 -10.41
C LYS A 182 -4.28 3.66 -9.12
N THR A 183 -4.84 2.46 -9.22
CA THR A 183 -5.16 1.59 -8.09
C THR A 183 -4.22 0.39 -8.10
N ILE A 184 -3.68 0.04 -6.94
CA ILE A 184 -2.78 -1.12 -6.76
C ILE A 184 -3.25 -1.98 -5.60
N LEU A 185 -2.91 -3.28 -5.65
CA LEU A 185 -3.29 -4.27 -4.64
C LEU A 185 -2.04 -4.87 -4.00
N THR A 186 -2.12 -5.15 -2.71
CA THR A 186 -1.06 -5.87 -2.00
C THR A 186 -1.06 -7.36 -2.34
N ASP A 187 0.13 -7.93 -2.41
CA ASP A 187 0.36 -9.37 -2.52
C ASP A 187 0.24 -10.09 -1.16
N ILE A 188 0.59 -11.38 -1.11
CA ILE A 188 0.52 -12.19 0.11
C ILE A 188 1.47 -11.71 1.22
N GLU A 189 2.54 -10.99 0.86
CA GLU A 189 3.50 -10.40 1.78
C GLU A 189 3.12 -8.97 2.19
N GLY A 190 1.95 -8.51 1.74
CA GLY A 190 1.47 -7.17 2.02
C GLY A 190 2.18 -6.07 1.23
N VAL A 191 2.84 -6.41 0.13
CA VAL A 191 3.55 -5.47 -0.74
C VAL A 191 2.70 -5.10 -1.93
N ALA A 192 2.64 -3.80 -2.26
CA ALA A 192 2.12 -3.33 -3.54
C ALA A 192 3.13 -2.39 -4.20
N SER A 193 3.25 -2.46 -5.52
CA SER A 193 4.16 -1.61 -6.27
C SER A 193 3.64 -1.30 -7.68
N THR A 194 4.11 -0.19 -8.22
CA THR A 194 3.96 0.14 -9.65
C THR A 194 5.23 -0.21 -10.42
N SER A 195 5.16 -0.14 -11.75
CA SER A 195 6.39 -0.11 -12.56
C SER A 195 7.18 1.18 -12.32
N ALA A 196 8.48 1.15 -12.64
CA ALA A 196 9.40 2.28 -12.46
C ALA A 196 9.21 3.42 -13.48
N ASP A 197 8.28 3.28 -14.42
CA ASP A 197 8.00 4.24 -15.50
C ASP A 197 6.54 4.70 -15.53
N LEU A 198 5.75 4.35 -14.51
CA LEU A 198 4.32 4.65 -14.50
C LEU A 198 4.01 6.13 -14.27
N LEU A 199 4.57 6.69 -13.19
CA LEU A 199 4.18 8.01 -12.68
C LEU A 199 5.10 9.10 -13.22
N PRO A 200 4.58 10.15 -13.87
CA PRO A 200 5.37 11.31 -14.24
C PRO A 200 5.98 12.04 -13.03
N TYR A 201 7.03 12.81 -13.27
CA TYR A 201 7.59 13.75 -12.30
C TYR A 201 6.50 14.55 -11.59
N GLY A 202 6.58 14.64 -10.27
CA GLY A 202 5.66 15.42 -9.47
C GLY A 202 5.31 14.78 -8.13
N LYS A 203 4.24 15.30 -7.52
CA LYS A 203 3.76 14.94 -6.18
C LYS A 203 2.53 14.07 -6.24
N TYR A 204 2.50 13.07 -5.37
CA TYR A 204 1.41 12.12 -5.28
C TYR A 204 1.10 11.81 -3.82
N ARG A 205 -0.10 11.31 -3.59
CA ARG A 205 -0.54 10.74 -2.33
C ARG A 205 -1.02 9.33 -2.57
N ILE A 206 -0.64 8.42 -1.68
CA ILE A 206 -1.19 7.06 -1.67
C ILE A 206 -2.03 6.88 -0.43
N GLU A 207 -3.24 6.34 -0.59
CA GLU A 207 -4.17 6.08 0.50
C GLU A 207 -4.88 4.74 0.33
N GLU A 208 -5.23 4.11 1.45
CA GLU A 208 -5.95 2.85 1.44
C GLU A 208 -7.45 3.10 1.19
N SER A 209 -7.98 2.53 0.11
CA SER A 209 -9.41 2.57 -0.20
C SER A 209 -10.17 1.35 0.34
N LYS A 210 -9.45 0.24 0.56
CA LYS A 210 -10.04 -0.99 1.11
C LYS A 210 -9.01 -1.76 1.92
N ALA A 211 -9.33 -2.01 3.19
CA ALA A 211 -8.51 -2.86 4.05
C ALA A 211 -8.53 -4.33 3.58
N PRO A 212 -7.45 -5.08 3.86
CA PRO A 212 -7.41 -6.51 3.56
C PRO A 212 -8.33 -7.30 4.50
N GLU A 213 -8.58 -8.56 4.15
CA GLU A 213 -9.48 -9.42 4.91
C GLU A 213 -9.01 -9.60 6.35
N GLY A 214 -9.92 -9.41 7.29
CA GLY A 214 -9.64 -9.53 8.74
C GLY A 214 -9.13 -8.26 9.39
N TYR A 215 -8.95 -7.18 8.66
CA TYR A 215 -8.47 -5.88 9.15
C TYR A 215 -9.53 -4.78 9.09
N LEU A 216 -9.29 -3.71 9.85
CA LEU A 216 -10.08 -2.47 9.81
C LEU A 216 -9.39 -1.46 8.91
N THR A 217 -10.16 -0.63 8.22
CA THR A 217 -9.64 0.49 7.42
C THR A 217 -9.16 1.65 8.31
N ASP A 218 -9.74 1.77 9.49
CA ASP A 218 -9.41 2.84 10.44
C ASP A 218 -7.94 2.79 10.86
N GLY A 219 -7.28 3.95 10.85
CA GLY A 219 -5.88 4.10 11.24
C GLY A 219 -4.86 3.99 10.09
N ALA A 220 -5.30 3.74 8.86
CA ALA A 220 -4.43 3.81 7.69
C ALA A 220 -4.25 5.27 7.26
N GLU A 221 -3.13 5.87 7.64
CA GLU A 221 -2.81 7.26 7.27
C GLU A 221 -2.30 7.33 5.83
N PRO A 222 -2.76 8.32 5.03
CA PRO A 222 -2.23 8.56 3.69
C PRO A 222 -0.76 8.98 3.74
N ILE A 223 -0.01 8.62 2.69
CA ILE A 223 1.41 8.96 2.56
C ILE A 223 1.62 9.80 1.30
N GLU A 224 2.26 10.95 1.43
CA GLU A 224 2.69 11.77 0.29
C GLU A 224 4.12 11.37 -0.13
N PHE A 225 4.36 11.36 -1.44
CA PHE A 225 5.66 11.08 -2.02
C PHE A 225 5.87 11.86 -3.32
N GLU A 226 7.12 11.91 -3.78
CA GLU A 226 7.50 12.64 -4.99
C GLU A 226 8.26 11.73 -5.96
N ILE A 227 7.98 11.89 -7.25
CA ILE A 227 8.76 11.33 -8.35
C ILE A 227 9.70 12.40 -8.85
N THR A 228 11.01 12.21 -8.66
CA THR A 228 12.05 13.17 -8.99
C THR A 228 13.19 12.60 -9.84
N GLU A 229 13.30 11.28 -9.92
CA GLU A 229 14.37 10.58 -10.64
C GLU A 229 13.80 9.57 -11.63
N ASP A 230 14.34 9.56 -12.85
CA ASP A 230 13.87 8.66 -13.91
C ASP A 230 14.21 7.21 -13.61
N GLY A 231 13.22 6.32 -13.85
CA GLY A 231 13.37 4.88 -13.65
C GLY A 231 13.48 4.43 -12.19
N LYS A 232 13.28 5.32 -11.22
CA LYS A 232 13.39 5.00 -9.81
C LYS A 232 12.04 4.67 -9.19
N ILE A 233 12.04 3.67 -8.30
CA ILE A 233 10.90 3.34 -7.45
C ILE A 233 11.11 4.00 -6.08
N VAL A 234 10.18 4.86 -5.66
CA VAL A 234 10.14 5.41 -4.31
C VAL A 234 9.76 4.28 -3.37
N ASP A 235 10.67 3.94 -2.46
CA ASP A 235 10.49 2.84 -1.51
C ASP A 235 9.89 3.35 -0.19
N LEU A 236 8.63 2.98 0.06
CA LEU A 236 7.87 3.28 1.27
C LEU A 236 7.65 2.01 2.12
N THR A 237 8.58 1.03 2.05
CA THR A 237 8.46 -0.24 2.80
C THR A 237 9.09 -0.19 4.19
N GLY A 238 9.74 0.91 4.54
CA GLY A 238 10.30 1.11 5.89
C GLY A 238 9.21 1.13 6.98
N THR A 239 9.57 0.86 8.22
CA THR A 239 8.64 0.89 9.36
C THR A 239 7.95 2.23 9.52
N ASP A 240 8.67 3.33 9.28
CA ASP A 240 8.14 4.69 9.43
C ASP A 240 7.25 5.13 8.26
N THR A 241 7.29 4.40 7.15
CA THR A 241 6.55 4.69 5.92
C THR A 241 5.58 3.59 5.53
N SER A 242 5.50 2.49 6.28
CA SER A 242 4.52 1.43 6.08
C SER A 242 3.12 1.87 6.50
N ILE A 243 2.11 1.21 5.94
CA ILE A 243 0.71 1.47 6.25
C ILE A 243 0.19 0.37 7.17
N TYR A 244 -0.35 0.77 8.32
CA TYR A 244 -0.77 -0.12 9.40
C TYR A 244 -2.28 -0.22 9.48
N ASN A 245 -2.81 -1.43 9.75
CA ASN A 245 -4.22 -1.62 10.10
C ASN A 245 -4.36 -2.46 11.37
N GLN A 246 -5.43 -2.19 12.09
CA GLN A 246 -5.84 -2.96 13.25
C GLN A 246 -6.52 -4.26 12.79
N VAL A 247 -6.07 -5.41 13.28
CA VAL A 247 -6.77 -6.69 13.10
C VAL A 247 -8.12 -6.66 13.81
N LYS A 248 -9.14 -7.24 13.21
CA LYS A 248 -10.45 -7.39 13.86
C LYS A 248 -10.35 -8.33 15.03
N ARG A 249 -10.98 -7.95 16.14
CA ARG A 249 -11.05 -8.75 17.36
C ARG A 249 -12.47 -8.83 17.88
N GLY A 250 -12.81 -9.94 18.51
CA GLY A 250 -14.10 -10.17 19.14
C GLY A 250 -13.96 -10.99 20.41
N ASP A 251 -15.09 -11.32 20.99
CA ASP A 251 -15.19 -12.12 22.21
C ASP A 251 -16.16 -13.29 22.02
N LEU A 252 -16.22 -14.16 23.00
CA LEU A 252 -17.26 -15.17 23.10
C LEU A 252 -17.80 -15.25 24.52
N GLU A 253 -19.04 -15.70 24.64
CA GLU A 253 -19.70 -15.94 25.92
C GLU A 253 -20.65 -17.14 25.83
N GLY A 254 -20.99 -17.71 26.98
CA GLY A 254 -21.93 -18.80 27.05
C GLY A 254 -22.28 -19.18 28.48
N VAL A 255 -23.24 -20.12 28.59
CA VAL A 255 -23.73 -20.65 29.86
C VAL A 255 -23.70 -22.15 29.80
N LYS A 256 -23.15 -22.80 30.83
CA LYS A 256 -23.07 -24.26 30.97
C LYS A 256 -24.08 -24.79 31.96
N ILE A 257 -24.87 -25.80 31.55
CA ILE A 257 -25.83 -26.48 32.40
C ILE A 257 -25.76 -27.99 32.23
N GLY A 258 -26.23 -28.75 33.20
CA GLY A 258 -26.47 -30.19 33.13
C GLY A 258 -27.91 -30.49 32.73
N ALA A 259 -28.14 -31.62 32.06
CA ALA A 259 -29.46 -32.09 31.71
C ALA A 259 -30.36 -32.37 32.93
N GLY A 260 -31.64 -32.49 32.70
CA GLY A 260 -32.64 -32.81 33.73
C GLY A 260 -33.07 -31.59 34.53
N THR A 261 -32.38 -31.26 35.59
CA THR A 261 -32.72 -30.14 36.48
C THR A 261 -32.27 -28.77 35.94
N HIS A 262 -31.56 -28.74 34.84
CA HIS A 262 -30.90 -27.53 34.28
C HIS A 262 -29.96 -26.86 35.27
N GLN A 263 -29.29 -27.65 36.10
CA GLN A 263 -28.33 -27.19 37.06
C GLN A 263 -27.19 -26.45 36.36
N ARG A 264 -26.83 -25.26 36.85
CA ARG A 264 -25.65 -24.53 36.42
C ARG A 264 -24.39 -25.27 36.82
N LEU A 265 -23.49 -25.50 35.87
CA LEU A 265 -22.24 -26.23 36.11
C LEU A 265 -21.08 -25.25 36.28
N ALA A 266 -20.65 -25.10 37.54
CA ALA A 266 -19.52 -24.26 37.90
C ALA A 266 -18.20 -24.98 37.77
N GLY A 267 -17.14 -24.26 37.45
CA GLY A 267 -15.76 -24.74 37.37
C GLY A 267 -15.50 -25.65 36.16
N VAL A 268 -16.32 -25.57 35.12
CA VAL A 268 -16.15 -26.37 33.88
C VAL A 268 -15.19 -25.60 32.94
N PRO A 269 -14.04 -26.22 32.61
CA PRO A 269 -13.07 -25.58 31.70
C PRO A 269 -13.42 -25.81 30.24
N PHE A 270 -13.29 -24.78 29.43
CA PHE A 270 -13.36 -24.81 27.98
C PHE A 270 -12.03 -24.39 27.40
N ARG A 271 -11.46 -25.23 26.53
CA ARG A 271 -10.31 -24.88 25.73
C ARG A 271 -10.79 -24.19 24.45
N ILE A 272 -10.23 -23.01 24.18
CA ILE A 272 -10.45 -22.22 22.98
C ILE A 272 -9.16 -22.33 22.17
N THR A 273 -9.20 -22.93 20.98
CA THR A 273 -8.01 -23.15 20.13
C THR A 273 -8.18 -22.45 18.79
N SER A 274 -7.24 -21.57 18.43
CA SER A 274 -7.16 -20.99 17.08
C SER A 274 -6.89 -22.12 16.06
N LYS A 275 -7.73 -22.20 15.04
CA LYS A 275 -7.59 -23.21 13.99
C LYS A 275 -6.40 -22.92 13.08
N THR A 276 -6.04 -21.66 12.92
CA THR A 276 -4.94 -21.23 12.07
C THR A 276 -3.58 -21.35 12.75
N THR A 277 -3.46 -20.86 13.99
CA THR A 277 -2.17 -20.81 14.70
C THR A 277 -1.93 -21.98 15.65
N GLY A 278 -2.99 -22.65 16.10
CA GLY A 278 -2.93 -23.66 17.15
C GLY A 278 -2.77 -23.08 18.57
N GLU A 279 -2.71 -21.76 18.71
CA GLU A 279 -2.72 -21.10 20.02
C GLU A 279 -3.99 -21.47 20.78
N SER A 280 -3.88 -21.77 22.08
CA SER A 280 -5.03 -22.14 22.88
C SER A 280 -4.98 -21.53 24.27
N HIS A 281 -6.16 -21.16 24.78
CA HIS A 281 -6.38 -20.67 26.12
C HIS A 281 -7.57 -21.40 26.76
N ILE A 282 -7.59 -21.47 28.09
CA ILE A 282 -8.66 -22.11 28.84
C ILE A 282 -9.44 -21.07 29.61
N ILE A 283 -10.76 -21.11 29.46
CA ILE A 283 -11.70 -20.32 30.27
C ILE A 283 -12.56 -21.27 31.09
N VAL A 284 -12.96 -20.85 32.30
CA VAL A 284 -13.70 -21.71 33.25
C VAL A 284 -15.01 -21.04 33.62
N THR A 285 -16.09 -21.82 33.73
CA THR A 285 -17.39 -21.29 34.15
C THR A 285 -17.38 -20.84 35.60
N ASP A 286 -18.08 -19.74 35.90
CA ASP A 286 -18.30 -19.25 37.24
C ASP A 286 -19.34 -20.07 38.03
N ASP A 287 -19.70 -19.60 39.24
CA ASP A 287 -20.69 -20.27 40.10
C ASP A 287 -22.12 -20.29 39.48
N ASN A 288 -22.37 -19.44 38.49
CA ASN A 288 -23.62 -19.42 37.72
C ASN A 288 -23.52 -20.18 36.38
N GLY A 289 -22.43 -20.92 36.14
CA GLY A 289 -22.17 -21.64 34.89
C GLY A 289 -21.90 -20.72 33.71
N GLN A 290 -21.66 -19.45 33.94
CA GLN A 290 -21.40 -18.46 32.90
C GLN A 290 -19.90 -18.35 32.62
N PHE A 291 -19.54 -18.00 31.39
CA PHE A 291 -18.19 -17.65 31.00
C PHE A 291 -18.21 -16.62 29.86
N SER A 292 -17.21 -15.75 29.83
CA SER A 292 -17.02 -14.73 28.79
C SER A 292 -15.54 -14.41 28.66
N THR A 293 -15.09 -14.14 27.42
CA THR A 293 -13.73 -13.63 27.17
C THR A 293 -13.66 -12.10 27.26
N SER A 294 -14.80 -11.44 27.36
CA SER A 294 -14.86 -9.98 27.43
C SER A 294 -14.14 -9.41 28.67
N SER A 295 -13.48 -8.28 28.49
CA SER A 295 -12.83 -7.54 29.58
C SER A 295 -13.82 -7.04 30.67
N ASP A 296 -15.11 -6.96 30.36
CA ASP A 296 -16.17 -6.66 31.36
C ASP A 296 -16.28 -7.75 32.42
N TRP A 297 -15.89 -8.98 32.10
CA TRP A 297 -15.79 -10.08 33.03
C TRP A 297 -14.53 -9.98 33.90
N ALA A 298 -13.38 -9.91 33.24
CA ALA A 298 -12.06 -9.79 33.84
C ALA A 298 -11.06 -9.29 32.82
N SER A 299 -9.98 -8.61 33.23
CA SER A 299 -8.89 -8.23 32.33
C SER A 299 -8.41 -9.44 31.51
N HIS A 300 -8.18 -9.25 30.22
CA HIS A 300 -7.72 -10.30 29.29
C HIS A 300 -6.44 -10.99 29.76
N LYS A 301 -5.59 -10.27 30.46
CA LYS A 301 -4.39 -10.82 31.09
C LYS A 301 -4.68 -11.86 32.16
N HIS A 302 -5.85 -11.78 32.79
CA HIS A 302 -6.28 -12.63 33.88
C HIS A 302 -7.71 -13.14 33.71
N ASN A 303 -8.26 -13.10 32.50
CA ASN A 303 -9.65 -13.47 32.21
C ASN A 303 -9.90 -14.96 32.41
N THR A 304 -10.02 -15.32 33.63
CA THR A 304 -9.91 -16.64 34.15
C THR A 304 -10.99 -16.95 35.18
N ASN A 305 -12.10 -16.23 35.12
CA ASN A 305 -13.22 -16.41 36.02
C ASN A 305 -12.82 -16.48 37.50
N ALA A 306 -12.44 -15.31 38.04
CA ALA A 306 -12.11 -15.14 39.44
C ALA A 306 -10.95 -16.03 39.95
N GLY A 307 -9.93 -16.23 39.15
CA GLY A 307 -8.71 -16.92 39.55
C GLY A 307 -8.76 -18.44 39.52
N LYS A 308 -9.77 -19.02 38.85
CA LYS A 308 -9.89 -20.47 38.70
C LYS A 308 -9.30 -21.01 37.39
N THR A 309 -8.37 -20.30 36.75
CA THR A 309 -8.05 -20.58 35.36
C THR A 309 -6.61 -20.54 35.06
N SER A 310 -6.29 -20.72 33.76
CA SER A 310 -4.91 -20.74 33.27
C SER A 310 -4.18 -19.47 33.68
N GLU A 311 -2.93 -19.62 34.04
CA GLU A 311 -2.02 -18.52 34.41
C GLU A 311 -1.78 -17.56 33.25
N ASP A 312 -2.13 -17.94 32.01
CA ASP A 312 -1.80 -17.26 30.77
C ASP A 312 -2.86 -16.24 30.28
N GLY A 313 -3.98 -16.09 31.03
CA GLY A 313 -5.09 -15.25 30.59
C GLY A 313 -5.81 -15.79 29.35
N ILE A 314 -6.48 -14.90 28.62
CA ILE A 314 -7.33 -15.28 27.46
C ILE A 314 -7.00 -14.49 26.18
N TRP A 315 -5.94 -13.71 26.17
CA TRP A 315 -5.57 -12.92 25.02
C TRP A 315 -4.89 -13.74 23.94
N PHE A 316 -5.44 -13.71 22.70
CA PHE A 316 -4.86 -14.37 21.53
C PHE A 316 -3.96 -13.41 20.76
N GLY A 317 -2.84 -13.94 20.24
CA GLY A 317 -1.81 -13.21 19.55
C GLY A 317 -0.63 -12.84 20.43
N THR A 318 0.40 -12.26 19.82
CA THR A 318 1.68 -11.97 20.48
C THR A 318 1.79 -10.56 21.04
N SER A 319 0.80 -9.70 20.75
CA SER A 319 0.75 -8.33 21.30
C SER A 319 0.39 -8.33 22.78
N GLU A 320 0.70 -7.22 23.47
CA GLU A 320 0.26 -7.05 24.85
C GLU A 320 -1.26 -7.02 24.94
N PRO A 321 -1.87 -7.69 25.96
CA PRO A 321 -3.31 -7.67 26.18
C PRO A 321 -3.85 -6.25 26.30
N ASP A 322 -4.92 -5.95 25.57
CA ASP A 322 -5.60 -4.66 25.55
C ASP A 322 -7.09 -4.87 25.85
N ASP A 323 -7.51 -4.46 27.03
CA ASP A 323 -8.88 -4.62 27.52
C ASP A 323 -9.91 -3.74 26.77
N SER A 324 -9.48 -2.82 25.91
CA SER A 324 -10.35 -2.04 25.03
C SER A 324 -10.77 -2.79 23.77
N LYS A 325 -10.19 -3.98 23.52
CA LYS A 325 -10.41 -4.81 22.32
C LYS A 325 -10.92 -6.19 22.72
N GLY A 326 -11.49 -6.93 21.79
CA GLY A 326 -11.84 -8.33 22.00
C GLY A 326 -10.60 -9.22 22.20
N ALA A 327 -10.73 -10.28 22.98
CA ALA A 327 -9.63 -11.19 23.31
C ALA A 327 -9.21 -12.07 22.11
N LEU A 328 -10.15 -12.40 21.23
CA LEU A 328 -9.96 -13.30 20.10
C LEU A 328 -9.73 -12.49 18.80
N ILE A 329 -8.67 -12.82 18.07
CA ILE A 329 -8.41 -12.22 16.75
C ILE A 329 -9.32 -12.82 15.68
N TYR A 330 -9.42 -12.19 14.53
CA TYR A 330 -10.10 -12.69 13.34
C TYR A 330 -9.60 -14.09 12.97
N ASP A 331 -10.43 -15.13 13.25
CA ASP A 331 -10.10 -16.54 13.02
C ASP A 331 -11.32 -17.44 13.21
N THR A 332 -11.13 -18.74 12.92
CA THR A 332 -12.00 -19.83 13.36
C THR A 332 -11.39 -20.49 14.57
N TYR A 333 -12.22 -20.74 15.60
CA TYR A 333 -11.79 -21.36 16.84
C TYR A 333 -12.51 -22.67 17.08
N ILE A 334 -11.80 -23.64 17.65
CA ILE A 334 -12.36 -24.89 18.15
C ILE A 334 -12.60 -24.71 19.64
N ILE A 335 -13.83 -24.91 20.07
CA ILE A 335 -14.26 -24.88 21.48
C ILE A 335 -14.41 -26.31 21.95
N GLU A 336 -13.64 -26.67 22.97
CA GLU A 336 -13.60 -28.01 23.54
C GLU A 336 -13.86 -27.97 25.04
N GLU A 337 -14.90 -28.69 25.52
CA GLU A 337 -15.12 -28.87 26.93
C GLU A 337 -14.14 -29.89 27.51
N LEU A 338 -13.55 -29.61 28.65
CA LEU A 338 -12.60 -30.48 29.32
C LEU A 338 -13.23 -31.14 30.54
N ARG A 339 -12.86 -32.41 30.81
CA ARG A 339 -13.33 -33.16 31.99
C ARG A 339 -12.82 -32.52 33.28
N CYS A 340 -13.74 -32.38 34.26
CA CYS A 340 -13.43 -31.87 35.59
C CYS A 340 -14.43 -32.40 36.62
N GLU A 341 -14.30 -32.06 37.90
CA GLU A 341 -15.28 -32.45 38.94
C GLU A 341 -16.64 -31.75 38.70
N GLY A 342 -16.69 -30.55 38.11
CA GLY A 342 -17.93 -29.81 37.86
C GLY A 342 -18.85 -30.45 36.81
N ASN A 343 -18.33 -31.31 35.92
CA ASN A 343 -19.09 -32.02 34.89
C ASN A 343 -19.04 -33.57 35.06
N LYS A 344 -18.68 -34.01 36.24
CA LYS A 344 -18.64 -35.45 36.55
C LYS A 344 -20.05 -36.07 36.47
N GLY A 345 -20.16 -37.20 35.79
CA GLY A 345 -21.44 -37.89 35.56
C GLY A 345 -22.24 -37.36 34.36
N PHE A 346 -21.67 -36.44 33.62
CA PHE A 346 -22.23 -35.95 32.38
C PHE A 346 -21.35 -36.33 31.18
N GLU A 347 -21.95 -36.54 30.01
CA GLU A 347 -21.25 -36.66 28.75
C GLU A 347 -20.79 -35.26 28.31
N LEU A 348 -19.51 -35.09 27.92
CA LEU A 348 -19.00 -33.83 27.42
C LEU A 348 -19.64 -33.51 26.06
N ILE A 349 -19.91 -32.22 25.81
CA ILE A 349 -20.33 -31.80 24.48
C ILE A 349 -19.22 -32.07 23.47
N PRO A 350 -19.54 -32.51 22.23
CA PRO A 350 -18.53 -32.63 21.19
C PRO A 350 -17.88 -31.28 20.89
N PRO A 351 -16.58 -31.24 20.57
CA PRO A 351 -15.94 -30.02 20.12
C PRO A 351 -16.68 -29.40 18.95
N PHE A 352 -16.78 -28.08 18.92
CA PHE A 352 -17.45 -27.35 17.85
C PHE A 352 -16.65 -26.11 17.45
N GLU A 353 -16.96 -25.56 16.28
CA GLU A 353 -16.27 -24.40 15.74
C GLU A 353 -17.10 -23.13 15.86
N ILE A 354 -16.43 -22.01 16.11
CA ILE A 354 -16.97 -20.66 16.01
C ILE A 354 -16.09 -19.80 15.10
N VAL A 355 -16.64 -18.71 14.56
CA VAL A 355 -15.91 -17.76 13.72
C VAL A 355 -15.97 -16.37 14.34
N VAL A 356 -14.81 -15.77 14.56
CA VAL A 356 -14.67 -14.35 14.89
C VAL A 356 -14.36 -13.60 13.62
N SER A 357 -15.36 -12.93 13.02
CA SER A 357 -15.23 -12.24 11.73
C SER A 357 -15.59 -10.75 11.80
N ARG A 358 -16.14 -10.28 12.90
CA ARG A 358 -16.56 -8.89 13.10
C ARG A 358 -15.83 -8.28 14.28
N ASN A 359 -15.44 -7.02 14.11
CA ASN A 359 -14.77 -6.30 15.17
C ASN A 359 -15.74 -5.92 16.30
N ASN A 360 -15.27 -6.07 17.54
CA ASN A 360 -16.02 -5.75 18.78
C ASN A 360 -17.39 -6.44 18.87
N VAL A 361 -17.49 -7.67 18.36
CA VAL A 361 -18.71 -8.48 18.47
C VAL A 361 -18.42 -9.68 19.36
N THR A 362 -19.28 -9.90 20.35
CA THR A 362 -19.27 -11.11 21.18
C THR A 362 -20.08 -12.21 20.51
N VAL A 363 -19.48 -13.37 20.32
CA VAL A 363 -20.17 -14.58 19.84
C VAL A 363 -20.90 -15.20 21.03
N ASP A 364 -22.21 -15.13 21.03
CA ASP A 364 -23.04 -15.75 22.09
C ASP A 364 -23.27 -17.22 21.74
N LEU A 365 -22.73 -18.10 22.57
CA LEU A 365 -22.90 -19.56 22.44
C LEU A 365 -24.24 -20.04 23.00
N GLY A 366 -24.98 -19.16 23.68
CA GLY A 366 -26.21 -19.51 24.35
C GLY A 366 -25.98 -20.50 25.51
N THR A 367 -26.88 -21.46 25.65
CA THR A 367 -26.82 -22.46 26.71
C THR A 367 -26.26 -23.76 26.17
N LEU A 368 -25.13 -24.21 26.73
CA LEU A 368 -24.46 -25.45 26.42
C LEU A 368 -24.90 -26.51 27.46
N THR A 369 -25.56 -27.56 27.03
CA THR A 369 -26.15 -28.57 27.90
C THR A 369 -25.39 -29.92 27.79
N ASP A 370 -24.95 -30.43 28.94
CA ASP A 370 -24.43 -31.80 29.02
C ASP A 370 -25.56 -32.80 29.33
N GLU A 371 -25.57 -33.91 28.60
CA GLU A 371 -26.43 -35.04 28.90
C GLU A 371 -25.82 -35.90 30.00
N TYR A 372 -26.66 -36.66 30.71
CA TYR A 372 -26.15 -37.64 31.67
C TYR A 372 -25.37 -38.76 30.98
N GLU A 373 -24.25 -39.17 31.59
CA GLU A 373 -23.54 -40.38 31.15
C GLU A 373 -24.50 -41.59 31.13
N LYS A 374 -24.53 -42.29 30.02
CA LYS A 374 -25.34 -43.49 29.88
C LYS A 374 -24.67 -44.64 30.63
N GLU A 375 -25.35 -45.19 31.65
CA GLU A 375 -24.93 -46.43 32.26
C GLU A 375 -25.11 -47.59 31.28
N ILE A 376 -24.00 -48.16 30.82
CA ILE A 376 -24.01 -49.38 30.06
C ILE A 376 -23.90 -50.53 31.07
N SER A 377 -25.01 -51.12 31.42
CA SER A 377 -25.01 -52.36 32.24
C SER A 377 -25.13 -53.59 31.33
N ILE A 378 -24.19 -54.49 31.47
CA ILE A 378 -24.27 -55.84 30.83
C ILE A 378 -24.75 -56.78 31.87
N HIS A 379 -25.99 -57.26 31.74
CA HIS A 379 -26.49 -58.32 32.50
C HIS A 379 -26.22 -59.64 31.80
N THR A 380 -25.35 -60.42 32.36
CA THR A 380 -25.13 -61.81 31.87
C THR A 380 -25.88 -62.77 32.79
N THR A 381 -26.72 -63.61 32.21
CA THR A 381 -27.34 -64.72 32.92
C THR A 381 -26.65 -65.98 32.46
N ALA A 382 -25.88 -66.58 33.34
CA ALA A 382 -25.34 -67.93 33.10
C ALA A 382 -26.42 -68.92 33.24
N THR A 383 -26.70 -69.64 32.18
CA THR A 383 -27.63 -70.83 32.22
C THR A 383 -26.83 -72.07 31.92
N GLY A 384 -27.14 -73.14 32.64
CA GLY A 384 -26.63 -74.49 32.35
C GLY A 384 -27.06 -74.92 30.95
N LYS A 385 -26.44 -75.96 30.45
CA LYS A 385 -26.66 -76.56 29.11
C LYS A 385 -28.12 -76.88 28.81
N ASP A 386 -28.91 -77.07 29.84
CA ASP A 386 -30.35 -77.41 29.76
C ASP A 386 -31.26 -76.24 30.18
N GLY A 387 -30.81 -75.03 30.21
CA GLY A 387 -31.60 -73.84 30.57
C GLY A 387 -31.72 -73.56 32.07
N GLU A 388 -30.98 -74.25 32.89
CA GLU A 388 -30.98 -74.09 34.37
C GLU A 388 -30.30 -72.78 34.74
N LYS A 389 -30.95 -72.03 35.68
CA LYS A 389 -30.48 -70.71 36.14
C LYS A 389 -29.42 -70.75 37.24
N SER A 390 -28.92 -71.88 37.58
CA SER A 390 -27.87 -72.06 38.59
C SER A 390 -26.90 -73.17 38.20
N ILE A 391 -25.61 -72.90 38.37
CA ILE A 391 -24.56 -73.92 38.21
C ILE A 391 -24.10 -74.30 39.61
N VAL A 392 -24.14 -75.55 39.90
CA VAL A 392 -23.55 -76.08 41.13
C VAL A 392 -22.03 -75.95 41.01
N ALA A 393 -21.44 -75.17 41.88
CA ALA A 393 -19.99 -74.98 41.90
C ALA A 393 -19.32 -76.26 42.36
N GLY A 394 -18.46 -76.79 41.50
CA GLY A 394 -17.46 -77.79 41.87
C GLY A 394 -17.87 -79.23 41.81
N LYS A 395 -17.63 -79.83 40.71
CA LYS A 395 -16.92 -81.13 40.60
C LYS A 395 -16.01 -81.15 39.40
#